data_08d7a42aa0255073b19d6042bbae49ca
#
_entry.id   08d7a42aa0255073b19d6042bbae49ca
#
_cell.length_a   1.000
_cell.length_b   1.000
_cell.length_c   1.000
_cell.angle_alpha   90.00
_cell.angle_beta   90.00
_cell.angle_gamma   90.00
#
_symmetry.space_group_name_H-M   'P 1'
#
loop_
_entity.id
_entity.type
_entity.pdbx_description
1 polymer ?
#
loop_
_entity_poly.entity_id
_entity_poly.type
_entity_poly.pdbx_seq_one_letter_code
_entity_poly.pdbx_strand_id
1 'polypeptide(L)'
;MTDTNKTFGKIEWTISVPILRNSIILKQLVIAIGIPFGILLLFLLSVQAFYGIGLIAVLFLLTYILIKILWGGNYEVGFELDKTGIRNYTLNNQAGKNHIINTLTVVLGLFSGKPAVTGAGILAQSRQEVSMKWENIKKVKYLPHKQAVLLKGGFTENIAVFCTPTNYTEVETFIRTVLRERQDIRNTK
;
A
#
# COMPACT_ATOMS: atom_id res chain seq x y z
N MET A 1 -9.68 6.85 -19.28
CA MET A 1 -8.90 7.82 -20.06
C MET A 1 -7.64 8.10 -19.25
N THR A 2 -6.51 7.60 -19.72
CA THR A 2 -5.22 7.73 -19.04
C THR A 2 -4.51 8.94 -19.65
N ASP A 3 -4.63 10.09 -19.00
CA ASP A 3 -3.82 11.26 -19.36
C ASP A 3 -2.39 11.03 -18.90
N THR A 4 -1.55 10.62 -19.84
CA THR A 4 -0.10 10.56 -19.65
C THR A 4 0.46 11.94 -19.97
N ASN A 5 0.49 12.81 -19.00
CA ASN A 5 1.07 14.16 -19.16
C ASN A 5 2.60 14.04 -19.13
N LYS A 6 3.19 14.06 -20.31
CA LYS A 6 4.63 13.86 -20.54
C LYS A 6 5.36 15.20 -20.49
N THR A 7 5.63 15.70 -19.29
CA THR A 7 6.63 16.77 -19.10
C THR A 7 8.01 16.13 -18.96
N PHE A 8 9.02 16.64 -19.67
CA PHE A 8 10.37 16.10 -19.74
C PHE A 8 10.91 15.70 -18.35
N GLY A 9 11.03 14.39 -18.12
CA GLY A 9 11.58 13.84 -16.88
C GLY A 9 10.59 13.50 -15.76
N LYS A 10 9.27 13.57 -16.01
CA LYS A 10 8.22 13.20 -15.05
C LYS A 10 7.23 12.26 -15.73
N ILE A 11 6.93 11.12 -15.08
CA ILE A 11 5.87 10.19 -15.48
C ILE A 11 4.82 10.17 -14.37
N GLU A 12 3.57 10.42 -14.73
CA GLU A 12 2.46 10.41 -13.80
C GLU A 12 1.30 9.59 -14.36
N TRP A 13 0.70 8.73 -13.54
CA TRP A 13 -0.48 7.96 -13.92
C TRP A 13 -1.30 7.57 -12.70
N THR A 14 -2.56 7.26 -12.95
CA THR A 14 -3.48 6.74 -11.96
C THR A 14 -3.90 5.32 -12.34
N ILE A 15 -4.11 4.48 -11.34
CA ILE A 15 -4.53 3.11 -11.53
C ILE A 15 -5.52 2.68 -10.45
N SER A 16 -6.53 1.92 -10.86
CA SER A 16 -7.45 1.26 -9.94
C SER A 16 -6.94 -0.17 -9.65
N VAL A 17 -6.50 -0.39 -8.42
CA VAL A 17 -5.92 -1.67 -8.00
C VAL A 17 -6.97 -2.47 -7.22
N PRO A 18 -7.35 -3.67 -7.67
CA PRO A 18 -8.28 -4.52 -6.93
C PRO A 18 -7.60 -5.07 -5.67
N ILE A 19 -8.09 -4.67 -4.48
CA ILE A 19 -7.47 -5.02 -3.19
C ILE A 19 -7.44 -6.53 -2.99
N LEU A 20 -8.60 -7.18 -3.16
CA LEU A 20 -8.78 -8.61 -2.84
C LEU A 20 -8.34 -9.56 -3.98
N ARG A 21 -8.11 -9.04 -5.20
CA ARG A 21 -7.68 -9.84 -6.36
C ARG A 21 -6.20 -9.66 -6.71
N ASN A 22 -5.55 -8.63 -6.14
CA ASN A 22 -4.14 -8.39 -6.38
C ASN A 22 -3.28 -9.30 -5.51
N SER A 23 -2.55 -10.22 -6.14
CA SER A 23 -1.74 -11.22 -5.43
C SER A 23 -0.60 -10.63 -4.58
N ILE A 24 -0.12 -9.42 -4.89
CA ILE A 24 0.93 -8.75 -4.10
C ILE A 24 0.31 -8.24 -2.80
N ILE A 25 -0.80 -7.52 -2.90
CA ILE A 25 -1.54 -6.98 -1.74
C ILE A 25 -2.07 -8.12 -0.88
N LEU A 26 -2.72 -9.11 -1.49
CA LEU A 26 -3.29 -10.24 -0.78
C LEU A 26 -2.22 -11.02 0.00
N LYS A 27 -1.04 -11.26 -0.59
CA LYS A 27 0.05 -11.94 0.10
C LYS A 27 0.54 -11.15 1.31
N GLN A 28 0.71 -9.84 1.19
CA GLN A 28 1.11 -8.98 2.31
C GLN A 28 0.05 -8.96 3.40
N LEU A 29 -1.23 -8.88 3.03
CA LEU A 29 -2.36 -8.88 3.95
C LEU A 29 -2.45 -10.21 4.71
N VAL A 30 -2.33 -11.35 3.99
CA VAL A 30 -2.35 -12.68 4.60
C VAL A 30 -1.19 -12.87 5.59
N ILE A 31 0.00 -12.37 5.28
CA ILE A 31 1.12 -12.43 6.22
C ILE A 31 0.87 -11.54 7.44
N ALA A 32 0.46 -10.29 7.22
CA ALA A 32 0.29 -9.30 8.28
C ALA A 32 -0.86 -9.64 9.25
N ILE A 33 -1.95 -10.20 8.73
CA ILE A 33 -3.13 -10.57 9.52
C ILE A 33 -3.11 -12.06 9.87
N GLY A 34 -2.77 -12.91 8.91
CA GLY A 34 -2.84 -14.37 9.07
C GLY A 34 -1.89 -14.90 10.14
N ILE A 35 -0.68 -14.34 10.29
CA ILE A 35 0.25 -14.80 11.32
C ILE A 35 -0.27 -14.48 12.74
N PRO A 36 -0.56 -13.22 13.12
CA PRO A 36 -1.02 -12.93 14.48
C PRO A 36 -2.37 -13.55 14.81
N PHE A 37 -3.33 -13.52 13.88
CA PHE A 37 -4.62 -14.15 14.10
C PHE A 37 -4.56 -15.67 14.04
N GLY A 38 -3.65 -16.26 13.26
CA GLY A 38 -3.40 -17.70 13.25
C GLY A 38 -2.89 -18.19 14.61
N ILE A 39 -1.93 -17.48 15.21
CA ILE A 39 -1.42 -17.78 16.56
C ILE A 39 -2.56 -17.65 17.59
N LEU A 40 -3.35 -16.57 17.52
CA LEU A 40 -4.48 -16.35 18.40
C LEU A 40 -5.54 -17.45 18.27
N LEU A 41 -5.88 -17.89 17.06
CA LEU A 41 -6.82 -18.96 16.82
C LEU A 41 -6.33 -20.31 17.38
N LEU A 42 -5.04 -20.63 17.21
CA LEU A 42 -4.44 -21.83 17.80
C LEU A 42 -4.53 -21.79 19.33
N PHE A 43 -4.27 -20.64 19.94
CA PHE A 43 -4.43 -20.46 21.38
C PHE A 43 -5.89 -20.64 21.82
N LEU A 44 -6.85 -20.00 21.15
CA LEU A 44 -8.28 -20.13 21.46
C LEU A 44 -8.78 -21.57 21.29
N LEU A 45 -8.28 -22.30 20.31
CA LEU A 45 -8.57 -23.71 20.13
C LEU A 45 -8.02 -24.56 21.29
N SER A 46 -6.80 -24.28 21.75
CA SER A 46 -6.18 -25.02 22.86
C SER A 46 -6.93 -24.86 24.18
N VAL A 47 -7.55 -23.71 24.40
CA VAL A 47 -8.39 -23.41 25.60
C VAL A 47 -9.88 -23.65 25.35
N GLN A 48 -10.25 -24.22 24.20
CA GLN A 48 -11.64 -24.52 23.80
C GLN A 48 -12.58 -23.30 23.82
N ALA A 49 -12.05 -22.09 23.58
CA ALA A 49 -12.80 -20.83 23.59
C ALA A 49 -13.57 -20.61 22.27
N PHE A 50 -14.53 -21.46 21.96
CA PHE A 50 -15.29 -21.41 20.69
C PHE A 50 -16.02 -20.10 20.44
N TYR A 51 -16.50 -19.43 21.46
CA TYR A 51 -17.11 -18.10 21.34
C TYR A 51 -16.11 -17.05 20.83
N GLY A 52 -14.83 -17.12 21.25
CA GLY A 52 -13.77 -16.24 20.76
C GLY A 52 -13.47 -16.49 19.27
N ILE A 53 -13.45 -17.73 18.83
CA ILE A 53 -13.28 -18.12 17.41
C ILE A 53 -14.44 -17.56 16.59
N GLY A 54 -15.68 -17.73 17.05
CA GLY A 54 -16.87 -17.18 16.40
C GLY A 54 -16.81 -15.64 16.26
N LEU A 55 -16.35 -14.95 17.31
CA LEU A 55 -16.18 -13.49 17.27
C LEU A 55 -15.13 -13.05 16.23
N ILE A 56 -14.01 -13.74 16.12
CA ILE A 56 -12.99 -13.48 15.09
C ILE A 56 -13.58 -13.71 13.68
N ALA A 57 -14.34 -14.78 13.48
CA ALA A 57 -14.97 -15.05 12.20
C ALA A 57 -15.96 -13.95 11.79
N VAL A 58 -16.78 -13.48 12.73
CA VAL A 58 -17.69 -12.34 12.52
C VAL A 58 -16.92 -11.06 12.21
N LEU A 59 -15.81 -10.79 12.91
CA LEU A 59 -14.97 -9.64 12.66
C LEU A 59 -14.41 -9.65 11.24
N PHE A 60 -13.91 -10.79 10.75
CA PHE A 60 -13.42 -10.91 9.38
C PHE A 60 -14.51 -10.73 8.34
N LEU A 61 -15.71 -11.29 8.59
CA LEU A 61 -16.86 -11.11 7.71
C LEU A 61 -17.26 -9.64 7.61
N LEU A 62 -17.37 -8.95 8.74
CA LEU A 62 -17.70 -7.52 8.78
C LEU A 62 -16.63 -6.68 8.08
N THR A 63 -15.34 -6.99 8.29
CA THR A 63 -14.23 -6.31 7.61
C THR A 63 -14.31 -6.49 6.09
N TYR A 64 -14.59 -7.71 5.63
CA TYR A 64 -14.78 -7.98 4.19
C TYR A 64 -15.94 -7.17 3.59
N ILE A 65 -17.09 -7.17 4.28
CA ILE A 65 -18.29 -6.41 3.88
C ILE A 65 -17.96 -4.91 3.82
N LEU A 66 -17.29 -4.40 4.86
CA LEU A 66 -16.90 -2.99 4.94
C LEU A 66 -16.00 -2.58 3.77
N ILE A 67 -14.96 -3.37 3.47
CA ILE A 67 -14.06 -3.12 2.33
C ILE A 67 -14.87 -3.09 1.03
N LYS A 68 -15.78 -4.00 0.84
CA LYS A 68 -16.59 -4.08 -0.38
C LYS A 68 -17.55 -2.90 -0.55
N ILE A 69 -18.17 -2.44 0.55
CA ILE A 69 -19.09 -1.30 0.54
C ILE A 69 -18.34 0.03 0.30
N LEU A 70 -17.23 0.25 1.03
CA LEU A 70 -16.54 1.55 1.01
C LEU A 70 -15.72 1.77 -0.27
N TRP A 71 -15.05 0.74 -0.75
CA TRP A 71 -14.14 0.86 -1.91
C TRP A 71 -14.59 0.09 -3.15
N GLY A 72 -15.72 -0.62 -3.11
CA GLY A 72 -16.14 -1.48 -4.22
C GLY A 72 -15.14 -2.58 -4.56
N GLY A 73 -14.20 -2.87 -3.63
CA GLY A 73 -13.12 -3.82 -3.82
C GLY A 73 -11.90 -3.29 -4.57
N ASN A 74 -11.92 -2.03 -5.04
CA ASN A 74 -10.83 -1.40 -5.78
C ASN A 74 -10.32 -0.16 -5.03
N TYR A 75 -9.00 0.05 -5.10
CA TYR A 75 -8.34 1.22 -4.53
C TYR A 75 -7.65 2.02 -5.62
N GLU A 76 -8.03 3.29 -5.73
CA GLU A 76 -7.47 4.20 -6.73
C GLU A 76 -6.24 4.89 -6.16
N VAL A 77 -5.14 4.75 -6.88
CA VAL A 77 -3.83 5.28 -6.46
C VAL A 77 -3.15 5.99 -7.63
N GLY A 78 -2.54 7.14 -7.33
CA GLY A 78 -1.69 7.87 -8.26
C GLY A 78 -0.22 7.58 -7.99
N PHE A 79 0.55 7.50 -9.04
CA PHE A 79 2.00 7.39 -9.01
C PHE A 79 2.63 8.53 -9.80
N GLU A 80 3.71 9.05 -9.25
CA GLU A 80 4.52 10.09 -9.85
C GLU A 80 5.99 9.68 -9.76
N LEU A 81 6.66 9.61 -10.89
CA LEU A 81 8.10 9.38 -11.00
C LEU A 81 8.76 10.62 -11.58
N ASP A 82 9.78 11.11 -10.91
CA ASP A 82 10.60 12.21 -11.38
C ASP A 82 12.11 11.91 -11.16
N LYS A 83 12.97 12.90 -11.42
CA LYS A 83 14.42 12.77 -11.21
C LYS A 83 14.83 12.63 -9.74
N THR A 84 13.97 12.99 -8.80
CA THR A 84 14.26 12.99 -7.36
C THR A 84 13.86 11.68 -6.69
N GLY A 85 12.75 11.08 -7.13
CA GLY A 85 12.21 9.89 -6.51
C GLY A 85 10.91 9.39 -7.12
N ILE A 86 10.25 8.59 -6.34
CA ILE A 86 8.91 8.11 -6.61
C ILE A 86 7.97 8.57 -5.51
N ARG A 87 6.78 8.99 -5.89
CA ARG A 87 5.69 9.37 -5.03
C ARG A 87 4.46 8.54 -5.37
N ASN A 88 3.84 8.01 -4.35
CA ASN A 88 2.56 7.33 -4.39
C ASN A 88 1.57 8.16 -3.57
N TYR A 89 0.43 8.49 -4.13
CA TYR A 89 -0.59 9.30 -3.46
C TYR A 89 -1.99 8.73 -3.71
N THR A 90 -2.86 8.93 -2.73
CA THR A 90 -4.27 8.55 -2.83
C THR A 90 -5.04 9.63 -3.56
N LEU A 91 -5.90 9.26 -4.53
CA LEU A 91 -6.75 10.21 -5.24
C LEU A 91 -7.75 10.90 -4.29
N ASN A 92 -8.12 12.15 -4.60
CA ASN A 92 -8.99 12.98 -3.76
C ASN A 92 -10.30 12.28 -3.36
N ASN A 93 -10.91 11.52 -4.27
CA ASN A 93 -12.14 10.76 -3.99
C ASN A 93 -11.93 9.65 -2.95
N GLN A 94 -10.77 9.03 -2.94
CA GLN A 94 -10.39 7.99 -1.95
C GLN A 94 -9.82 8.63 -0.68
N ALA A 95 -9.08 9.75 -0.82
CA ALA A 95 -8.54 10.50 0.30
C ALA A 95 -9.65 10.99 1.23
N GLY A 96 -10.77 11.48 0.69
CA GLY A 96 -11.94 11.88 1.47
C GLY A 96 -12.55 10.72 2.28
N LYS A 97 -12.72 9.55 1.67
CA LYS A 97 -13.22 8.35 2.36
C LYS A 97 -12.25 7.87 3.45
N ASN A 98 -10.97 7.82 3.13
CA ASN A 98 -9.93 7.44 4.09
C ASN A 98 -9.85 8.42 5.26
N HIS A 99 -9.98 9.73 4.98
CA HIS A 99 -9.98 10.76 6.02
C HIS A 99 -11.16 10.57 6.98
N ILE A 100 -12.37 10.35 6.48
CA ILE A 100 -13.55 10.11 7.32
C ILE A 100 -13.35 8.89 8.21
N ILE A 101 -12.88 7.77 7.66
CA ILE A 101 -12.67 6.53 8.42
C ILE A 101 -11.57 6.70 9.46
N ASN A 102 -10.44 7.30 9.08
CA ASN A 102 -9.31 7.51 9.98
C ASN A 102 -9.68 8.49 11.10
N THR A 103 -10.40 9.58 10.78
CA THR A 103 -10.91 10.54 11.76
C THR A 103 -11.90 9.87 12.72
N LEU A 104 -12.83 9.08 12.20
CA LEU A 104 -13.76 8.33 13.03
C LEU A 104 -13.03 7.35 13.97
N THR A 105 -12.00 6.67 13.48
CA THR A 105 -11.16 5.77 14.29
C THR A 105 -10.44 6.53 15.40
N VAL A 106 -9.87 7.71 15.10
CA VAL A 106 -9.23 8.58 16.10
C VAL A 106 -10.24 9.02 17.17
N VAL A 107 -11.41 9.52 16.74
CA VAL A 107 -12.46 9.98 17.63
C VAL A 107 -12.96 8.86 18.54
N LEU A 108 -13.27 7.68 17.97
CA LEU A 108 -13.69 6.51 18.76
C LEU A 108 -12.59 6.03 19.70
N GLY A 109 -11.33 6.10 19.29
CA GLY A 109 -10.18 5.79 20.13
C GLY A 109 -10.06 6.70 21.34
N LEU A 110 -10.24 8.02 21.14
CA LEU A 110 -10.24 9.01 22.23
C LEU A 110 -11.42 8.78 23.21
N PHE A 111 -12.63 8.60 22.70
CA PHE A 111 -13.81 8.35 23.53
C PHE A 111 -13.75 7.02 24.29
N SER A 112 -13.12 6.00 23.73
CA SER A 112 -12.95 4.69 24.37
C SER A 112 -11.78 4.65 25.36
N GLY A 113 -10.99 5.73 25.48
CA GLY A 113 -9.80 5.78 26.32
C GLY A 113 -8.69 4.83 25.90
N LYS A 114 -8.66 4.40 24.62
CA LYS A 114 -7.68 3.44 24.10
C LYS A 114 -6.66 4.14 23.20
N PRO A 115 -5.50 4.56 23.72
CA PRO A 115 -4.48 5.32 22.95
C PRO A 115 -3.96 4.55 21.74
N ALA A 116 -3.94 3.22 21.77
CA ALA A 116 -3.53 2.39 20.64
C ALA A 116 -4.45 2.55 19.41
N VAL A 117 -5.76 2.66 19.60
CA VAL A 117 -6.74 2.87 18.52
C VAL A 117 -6.59 4.27 17.94
N THR A 118 -6.43 5.28 18.78
CA THR A 118 -6.16 6.67 18.37
C THR A 118 -4.87 6.76 17.54
N GLY A 119 -3.79 6.15 18.02
CA GLY A 119 -2.50 6.11 17.34
C GLY A 119 -2.58 5.41 15.97
N ALA A 120 -3.32 4.32 15.86
CA ALA A 120 -3.53 3.61 14.60
C ALA A 120 -4.25 4.48 13.56
N GLY A 121 -5.28 5.25 13.97
CA GLY A 121 -5.98 6.18 13.08
C GLY A 121 -5.09 7.31 12.56
N ILE A 122 -4.26 7.91 13.43
CA ILE A 122 -3.30 8.95 13.07
C ILE A 122 -2.24 8.41 12.10
N LEU A 123 -1.69 7.23 12.38
CA LEU A 123 -0.70 6.58 11.49
C LEU A 123 -1.29 6.24 10.12
N ALA A 124 -2.55 5.78 10.07
CA ALA A 124 -3.22 5.49 8.80
C ALA A 124 -3.43 6.78 7.98
N GLN A 125 -3.79 7.88 8.63
CA GLN A 125 -3.96 9.17 7.97
C GLN A 125 -2.64 9.73 7.41
N SER A 126 -1.52 9.57 8.13
CA SER A 126 -0.21 10.05 7.69
C SER A 126 0.38 9.27 6.50
N ARG A 127 -0.18 8.09 6.16
CA ARG A 127 0.28 7.23 5.06
C ARG A 127 -0.54 7.34 3.78
N GLN A 128 -1.34 8.37 3.62
CA GLN A 128 -2.08 8.61 2.38
C GLN A 128 -1.17 9.04 1.22
N GLU A 129 0.02 9.47 1.55
CA GLU A 129 1.08 9.80 0.60
C GLU A 129 2.39 9.18 1.07
N VAL A 130 3.05 8.46 0.18
CA VAL A 130 4.36 7.85 0.45
C VAL A 130 5.31 8.23 -0.66
N SER A 131 6.42 8.86 -0.32
CA SER A 131 7.49 9.20 -1.25
C SER A 131 8.79 8.47 -0.89
N MET A 132 9.58 8.12 -1.90
CA MET A 132 10.88 7.50 -1.73
C MET A 132 11.87 8.09 -2.73
N LYS A 133 12.96 8.66 -2.23
CA LYS A 133 14.04 9.14 -3.07
C LYS A 133 14.80 7.97 -3.69
N TRP A 134 15.32 8.15 -4.91
CA TRP A 134 16.10 7.11 -5.58
C TRP A 134 17.35 6.69 -4.78
N GLU A 135 17.94 7.59 -4.02
CA GLU A 135 19.11 7.31 -3.15
C GLU A 135 18.82 6.32 -2.02
N ASN A 136 17.55 6.26 -1.56
CA ASN A 136 17.11 5.37 -0.50
C ASN A 136 16.82 3.95 -1.00
N ILE A 137 16.75 3.73 -2.31
CA ILE A 137 16.41 2.44 -2.89
C ILE A 137 17.61 1.50 -2.82
N LYS A 138 17.44 0.40 -2.08
CA LYS A 138 18.45 -0.65 -1.90
C LYS A 138 18.22 -1.86 -2.80
N LYS A 139 16.94 -2.14 -3.12
CA LYS A 139 16.57 -3.30 -3.93
C LYS A 139 15.35 -3.01 -4.79
N VAL A 140 15.40 -3.44 -6.05
CA VAL A 140 14.28 -3.37 -6.98
C VAL A 140 13.94 -4.78 -7.46
N LYS A 141 12.65 -5.10 -7.52
CA LYS A 141 12.15 -6.35 -8.09
C LYS A 141 11.11 -6.01 -9.15
N TYR A 142 11.44 -6.31 -10.39
CA TYR A 142 10.54 -6.17 -11.54
C TYR A 142 9.64 -7.40 -11.64
N LEU A 143 8.34 -7.19 -11.83
CA LEU A 143 7.32 -8.23 -11.93
C LEU A 143 6.45 -7.99 -13.19
N PRO A 144 6.96 -8.28 -14.40
CA PRO A 144 6.26 -7.99 -15.66
C PRO A 144 4.88 -8.64 -15.73
N HIS A 145 4.76 -9.91 -15.32
CA HIS A 145 3.48 -10.63 -15.33
C HIS A 145 2.41 -10.05 -14.39
N LYS A 146 2.83 -9.23 -13.42
CA LYS A 146 1.94 -8.58 -12.44
C LYS A 146 1.81 -7.08 -12.69
N GLN A 147 2.43 -6.58 -13.77
CA GLN A 147 2.49 -5.16 -14.09
C GLN A 147 2.90 -4.31 -12.87
N ALA A 148 3.94 -4.75 -12.16
CA ALA A 148 4.36 -4.10 -10.92
C ALA A 148 5.87 -4.09 -10.74
N VAL A 149 6.37 -3.03 -10.08
CA VAL A 149 7.75 -2.90 -9.65
C VAL A 149 7.78 -2.70 -8.14
N LEU A 150 8.51 -3.55 -7.42
CA LEU A 150 8.66 -3.43 -5.98
C LEU A 150 9.98 -2.73 -5.66
N LEU A 151 9.89 -1.57 -5.03
CA LEU A 151 11.03 -0.78 -4.58
C LEU A 151 11.17 -0.96 -3.07
N LYS A 152 12.37 -1.30 -2.63
CA LYS A 152 12.70 -1.49 -1.21
C LYS A 152 13.84 -0.55 -0.83
N GLY A 153 13.59 0.27 0.18
CA GLY A 153 14.56 1.16 0.81
C GLY A 153 15.06 0.59 2.14
N GLY A 154 14.72 1.24 3.23
CA GLY A 154 14.98 0.77 4.59
C GLY A 154 14.06 -0.38 5.04
N PHE A 155 14.02 -0.61 6.35
CA PHE A 155 13.19 -1.68 6.93
C PHE A 155 11.69 -1.45 6.71
N THR A 156 11.24 -0.20 6.77
CA THR A 156 9.84 0.19 6.63
C THR A 156 9.52 0.88 5.30
N GLU A 157 10.55 1.25 4.51
CA GLU A 157 10.40 2.01 3.27
C GLU A 157 10.27 1.06 2.08
N ASN A 158 9.04 0.68 1.77
CA ASN A 158 8.74 -0.17 0.62
C ASN A 158 7.59 0.42 -0.17
N ILE A 159 7.76 0.55 -1.49
CA ILE A 159 6.71 1.00 -2.42
C ILE A 159 6.48 -0.08 -3.46
N ALA A 160 5.23 -0.49 -3.62
CA ALA A 160 4.78 -1.31 -4.74
C ALA A 160 4.18 -0.39 -5.81
N VAL A 161 4.88 -0.24 -6.92
CA VAL A 161 4.45 0.54 -8.07
C VAL A 161 3.60 -0.36 -8.95
N PHE A 162 2.33 -0.05 -9.08
CA PHE A 162 1.42 -0.75 -9.97
C PHE A 162 1.28 0.00 -11.28
N CYS A 163 1.44 -0.70 -12.39
CA CYS A 163 1.41 -0.16 -13.73
C CYS A 163 0.23 -0.72 -14.51
N THR A 164 -0.15 -0.01 -15.56
CA THR A 164 -1.04 -0.54 -16.59
C THR A 164 -0.22 -1.38 -17.59
N PRO A 165 -0.86 -2.28 -18.37
CA PRO A 165 -0.15 -2.99 -19.44
C PRO A 165 0.53 -2.07 -20.45
N THR A 166 0.01 -0.86 -20.62
CA THR A 166 0.49 0.13 -21.60
C THR A 166 1.71 0.91 -21.11
N ASN A 167 1.84 1.18 -19.80
CA ASN A 167 2.92 2.01 -19.28
C ASN A 167 4.02 1.23 -18.52
N TYR A 168 3.85 -0.08 -18.29
CA TYR A 168 4.82 -0.88 -17.54
C TYR A 168 6.23 -0.77 -18.09
N THR A 169 6.40 -0.93 -19.41
CA THR A 169 7.72 -0.89 -20.08
C THR A 169 8.36 0.49 -19.96
N GLU A 170 7.60 1.57 -20.07
CA GLU A 170 8.08 2.94 -19.91
C GLU A 170 8.54 3.18 -18.46
N VAL A 171 7.75 2.78 -17.48
CA VAL A 171 8.06 2.90 -16.04
C VAL A 171 9.29 2.05 -15.69
N GLU A 172 9.37 0.81 -16.16
CA GLU A 172 10.52 -0.06 -15.95
C GLU A 172 11.80 0.56 -16.52
N THR A 173 11.74 1.06 -17.77
CA THR A 173 12.87 1.69 -18.44
C THR A 173 13.33 2.94 -17.70
N PHE A 174 12.40 3.79 -17.28
CA PHE A 174 12.70 4.98 -16.50
C PHE A 174 13.44 4.64 -15.20
N ILE A 175 12.90 3.69 -14.41
CA ILE A 175 13.50 3.26 -13.14
C ILE A 175 14.92 2.70 -13.38
N ARG A 176 15.10 1.86 -14.39
CA ARG A 176 16.41 1.29 -14.73
C ARG A 176 17.43 2.36 -15.11
N THR A 177 17.03 3.33 -15.93
CA THR A 177 17.90 4.43 -16.38
C THR A 177 18.35 5.28 -15.20
N VAL A 178 17.44 5.75 -14.38
CA VAL A 178 17.75 6.61 -13.22
C VAL A 178 18.67 5.88 -12.22
N LEU A 179 18.40 4.61 -11.94
CA LEU A 179 19.22 3.84 -11.00
C LEU A 179 20.62 3.56 -11.57
N ARG A 180 20.76 3.33 -12.87
CA ARG A 180 22.06 3.14 -13.55
C ARG A 180 22.89 4.42 -13.52
N GLU A 181 22.32 5.55 -13.91
CA GLU A 181 23.01 6.85 -13.86
C GLU A 181 23.54 7.16 -12.45
N ARG A 182 22.79 6.81 -11.41
CA ARG A 182 23.21 7.01 -10.02
C ARG A 182 24.31 6.05 -9.56
N GLN A 183 24.31 4.82 -10.07
CA GLN A 183 25.41 3.87 -9.78
C GLN A 183 26.70 4.34 -10.43
N ASP A 184 26.63 4.84 -11.65
CA ASP A 184 27.79 5.37 -12.38
C ASP A 184 28.40 6.58 -11.65
N ILE A 185 27.56 7.52 -11.17
CA ILE A 185 28.02 8.69 -10.37
C ILE A 185 28.67 8.24 -9.05
N ARG A 186 28.18 7.16 -8.42
CA ARG A 186 28.73 6.66 -7.16
C ARG A 186 30.05 5.95 -7.32
N ASN A 187 30.27 5.30 -8.45
CA ASN A 187 31.52 4.60 -8.78
C ASN A 187 32.62 5.54 -9.29
N THR A 188 32.28 6.79 -9.61
CA THR A 188 33.21 7.82 -10.12
C THR A 188 33.74 8.75 -9.03
N LYS A 189 33.22 8.61 -7.78
CA LYS A 189 33.70 9.31 -6.58
C LYS A 189 34.54 8.40 -5.70
#